data_f0e0c8e9fba5c48c048b75da898d9e3f
#
_entry.id   f0e0c8e9fba5c48c048b75da898d9e3f
#
_cell.length_a   1.000
_cell.length_b   1.000
_cell.length_c   1.000
_cell.angle_alpha   90.00
_cell.angle_beta   90.00
_cell.angle_gamma   90.00
#
_symmetry.space_group_name_H-M   'P 1'
#
loop_
_entity.id
_entity.type
_entity.pdbx_description
1 polymer ?
#
loop_
_entity_poly.entity_id
_entity_poly.type
_entity_poly.pdbx_seq_one_letter_code
_entity_poly.pdbx_strand_id
1 'polypeptide(L)'
;NIQPKGHNMVWSAGVIGMPKWMPKDKTEMQKAIDDRIRILADRYADKIPVWDVCNEIAGAGGYDELPEEYEVRAHKLAGELFPDCHLILNDCRGFYGRTYRQRRSITYQMAKKIMYAGGRIDGLGIQNHFFFKEEDVLNDDRKMFKPTHIDDKEMLQA
;
A
#
# COMPACT_ATOMS: atom_id res chain seq x y z
N ASN A 1 2.09 5.13 25.73
CA ASN A 1 2.81 4.21 24.84
C ASN A 1 2.42 4.52 23.40
N ILE A 2 3.42 4.69 22.54
CA ILE A 2 3.22 4.86 21.08
C ILE A 2 3.72 3.59 20.42
N GLN A 3 2.86 2.93 19.62
CA GLN A 3 3.25 1.77 18.84
C GLN A 3 3.70 2.26 17.46
N PRO A 4 4.93 1.94 17.02
CA PRO A 4 5.40 2.33 15.70
C PRO A 4 4.76 1.48 14.61
N LYS A 5 4.63 2.07 13.43
CA LYS A 5 4.27 1.41 12.17
C LYS A 5 5.35 1.69 11.13
N GLY A 6 5.82 0.68 10.45
CA GLY A 6 6.76 0.80 9.34
C GLY A 6 6.06 1.22 8.06
N HIS A 7 6.50 2.32 7.47
CA HIS A 7 6.00 2.82 6.19
C HIS A 7 7.18 3.22 5.32
N ASN A 8 7.36 2.61 4.23
CA ASN A 8 6.90 1.36 3.66
C ASN A 8 8.12 0.55 3.18
N MET A 9 7.92 -0.74 2.83
CA MET A 9 9.00 -1.54 2.26
C MET A 9 9.20 -1.21 0.78
N VAL A 10 8.11 -1.15 0.00
CA VAL A 10 8.12 -0.84 -1.43
C VAL A 10 7.05 0.19 -1.77
N TRP A 11 7.43 1.23 -2.48
CA TRP A 11 6.51 2.24 -2.99
C TRP A 11 6.64 2.38 -4.50
N SER A 12 5.54 2.18 -5.21
CA SER A 12 5.48 2.18 -6.67
C SER A 12 5.09 3.51 -7.31
N ALA A 13 4.94 4.57 -6.52
CA ALA A 13 4.48 5.88 -7.02
C ALA A 13 5.51 6.62 -7.89
N GLY A 14 5.90 6.01 -9.00
CA GLY A 14 6.74 6.65 -10.03
C GLY A 14 7.96 7.37 -9.46
N VAL A 15 8.16 8.62 -9.87
CA VAL A 15 9.33 9.44 -9.52
C VAL A 15 9.46 9.73 -8.02
N ILE A 16 8.37 9.65 -7.26
CA ILE A 16 8.36 10.00 -5.83
C ILE A 16 8.80 8.83 -4.97
N GLY A 17 8.36 7.62 -5.31
CA GLY A 17 8.61 6.42 -4.50
C GLY A 17 9.94 5.73 -4.81
N MET A 18 10.53 6.00 -5.97
CA MET A 18 11.75 5.34 -6.43
C MET A 18 12.99 6.20 -6.18
N PRO A 19 14.01 5.69 -5.48
CA PRO A 19 15.25 6.43 -5.29
C PRO A 19 16.00 6.60 -6.62
N LYS A 20 16.69 7.73 -6.78
CA LYS A 20 17.42 8.06 -8.02
C LYS A 20 18.51 7.05 -8.39
N TRP A 21 19.02 6.31 -7.42
CA TRP A 21 20.05 5.28 -7.61
C TRP A 21 19.48 3.91 -8.01
N MET A 22 18.16 3.74 -8.04
CA MET A 22 17.53 2.47 -8.38
C MET A 22 17.98 2.00 -9.76
N PRO A 23 18.46 0.76 -9.90
CA PRO A 23 18.79 0.18 -11.19
C PRO A 23 17.63 0.23 -12.18
N LYS A 24 17.93 0.40 -13.47
CA LYS A 24 16.93 0.35 -14.53
C LYS A 24 16.67 -1.07 -15.03
N ASP A 25 17.67 -1.94 -14.91
CA ASP A 25 17.50 -3.35 -15.21
C ASP A 25 16.53 -3.98 -14.22
N LYS A 26 15.55 -4.73 -14.72
CA LYS A 26 14.46 -5.30 -13.89
C LYS A 26 14.94 -6.34 -12.90
N THR A 27 15.97 -7.10 -13.25
CA THR A 27 16.55 -8.12 -12.37
C THR A 27 17.33 -7.49 -11.23
N GLU A 28 18.15 -6.49 -11.56
CA GLU A 28 18.89 -5.74 -10.55
C GLU A 28 17.96 -4.92 -9.65
N MET A 29 16.89 -4.35 -10.22
CA MET A 29 15.86 -3.63 -9.48
C MET A 29 15.14 -4.55 -8.49
N GLN A 30 14.76 -5.76 -8.94
CA GLN A 30 14.15 -6.75 -8.05
C GLN A 30 15.09 -7.15 -6.92
N LYS A 31 16.36 -7.34 -7.24
CA LYS A 31 17.37 -7.63 -6.22
C LYS A 31 17.48 -6.48 -5.19
N ALA A 32 17.48 -5.23 -5.64
CA ALA A 32 17.52 -4.07 -4.74
C ALA A 32 16.29 -3.98 -3.84
N ILE A 33 15.10 -4.34 -4.35
CA ILE A 33 13.87 -4.42 -3.56
C ILE A 33 13.99 -5.51 -2.49
N ASP A 34 14.43 -6.71 -2.88
CA ASP A 34 14.60 -7.83 -1.96
C ASP A 34 15.63 -7.51 -0.87
N ASP A 35 16.77 -6.93 -1.25
CA ASP A 35 17.83 -6.54 -0.32
C ASP A 35 17.32 -5.49 0.69
N ARG A 36 16.51 -4.53 0.24
CA ARG A 36 15.84 -3.57 1.14
C ARG A 36 14.95 -4.25 2.15
N ILE A 37 14.09 -5.20 1.72
CA ILE A 37 13.20 -5.92 2.64
C ILE A 37 14.02 -6.71 3.67
N ARG A 38 15.11 -7.36 3.26
CA ARG A 38 16.04 -8.08 4.17
C ARG A 38 16.69 -7.14 5.18
N ILE A 39 17.18 -5.98 4.74
CA ILE A 39 17.78 -4.97 5.64
C ILE A 39 16.75 -4.45 6.65
N LEU A 40 15.51 -4.24 6.23
CA LEU A 40 14.44 -3.83 7.13
C LEU A 40 14.10 -4.92 8.15
N ALA A 41 14.07 -6.18 7.72
CA ALA A 41 13.84 -7.31 8.61
C ALA A 41 14.93 -7.43 9.67
N ASP A 42 16.20 -7.43 9.25
CA ASP A 42 17.35 -7.53 10.14
C ASP A 42 17.36 -6.45 11.25
N ARG A 43 16.88 -5.25 10.89
CA ARG A 43 16.90 -4.12 11.82
C ARG A 43 15.66 -3.98 12.69
N TYR A 44 14.48 -4.39 12.18
CA TYR A 44 13.22 -3.92 12.75
C TYR A 44 12.11 -4.96 12.86
N ALA A 45 12.28 -6.20 12.39
CA ALA A 45 11.21 -7.18 12.46
C ALA A 45 10.77 -7.51 13.89
N ASP A 46 11.69 -7.38 14.85
CA ASP A 46 11.44 -7.57 16.28
C ASP A 46 10.97 -6.30 17.02
N LYS A 47 10.95 -5.14 16.35
CA LYS A 47 10.71 -3.83 16.98
C LYS A 47 9.46 -3.13 16.48
N ILE A 48 9.09 -3.35 15.24
CA ILE A 48 7.96 -2.68 14.59
C ILE A 48 6.93 -3.73 14.19
N PRO A 49 5.80 -3.80 14.90
CA PRO A 49 4.85 -4.91 14.76
C PRO A 49 3.93 -4.80 13.54
N VAL A 50 3.87 -3.65 12.87
CA VAL A 50 2.99 -3.41 11.71
C VAL A 50 3.78 -2.79 10.58
N TRP A 51 3.65 -3.31 9.36
CA TRP A 51 4.35 -2.82 8.19
C TRP A 51 3.45 -2.67 6.96
N ASP A 52 3.55 -1.54 6.28
CA ASP A 52 3.08 -1.42 4.91
C ASP A 52 4.12 -2.07 4.00
N VAL A 53 3.80 -3.23 3.44
CA VAL A 53 4.71 -3.94 2.54
C VAL A 53 4.78 -3.24 1.20
N CYS A 54 3.63 -3.09 0.54
CA CYS A 54 3.51 -2.31 -0.68
C CYS A 54 2.59 -1.12 -0.45
N ASN A 55 2.99 0.03 -1.01
CA ASN A 55 2.24 1.27 -0.94
C ASN A 55 1.79 1.73 -2.33
N GLU A 56 0.51 2.11 -2.48
CA GLU A 56 -0.07 2.74 -3.68
C GLU A 56 0.08 1.95 -4.98
N ILE A 57 -0.01 0.63 -4.90
CA ILE A 57 0.15 -0.23 -6.08
C ILE A 57 -0.96 -0.07 -7.11
N ALA A 58 -2.15 0.39 -6.71
CA ALA A 58 -3.31 0.53 -7.58
C ALA A 58 -3.45 1.92 -8.23
N GLY A 59 -2.65 2.90 -7.84
CA GLY A 59 -3.03 4.28 -8.10
C GLY A 59 -2.02 5.19 -8.76
N ALA A 60 -0.75 4.90 -8.75
CA ALA A 60 0.24 5.94 -8.94
C ALA A 60 1.02 5.89 -10.27
N GLY A 61 0.61 5.09 -11.23
CA GLY A 61 1.17 5.16 -12.59
C GLY A 61 2.66 4.80 -12.72
N GLY A 62 3.17 3.93 -11.88
CA GLY A 62 4.56 3.48 -11.94
C GLY A 62 4.73 1.98 -12.22
N TYR A 63 3.68 1.32 -12.64
CA TYR A 63 3.68 -0.13 -12.84
C TYR A 63 4.71 -0.61 -13.87
N ASP A 64 4.85 0.12 -14.96
CA ASP A 64 5.73 -0.28 -16.07
C ASP A 64 7.21 -0.16 -15.72
N GLU A 65 7.54 0.61 -14.68
CA GLU A 65 8.91 0.81 -14.23
C GLU A 65 9.40 -0.26 -13.26
N LEU A 66 8.49 -0.92 -12.54
CA LEU A 66 8.83 -1.97 -11.58
C LEU A 66 8.95 -3.35 -12.25
N PRO A 67 9.67 -4.30 -11.62
CA PRO A 67 9.70 -5.68 -12.06
C PRO A 67 8.31 -6.30 -12.07
N GLU A 68 8.06 -7.23 -12.98
CA GLU A 68 6.81 -7.96 -13.03
C GLU A 68 6.59 -8.74 -11.71
N GLU A 69 5.35 -8.67 -11.20
CA GLU A 69 4.95 -9.33 -9.94
C GLU A 69 5.78 -8.97 -8.70
N TYR A 70 6.45 -7.81 -8.70
CA TYR A 70 7.23 -7.35 -7.55
C TYR A 70 6.42 -7.34 -6.26
N GLU A 71 5.14 -7.02 -6.33
CA GLU A 71 4.21 -6.97 -5.19
C GLU A 71 3.96 -8.35 -4.58
N VAL A 72 3.82 -9.37 -5.42
CA VAL A 72 3.70 -10.77 -4.98
C VAL A 72 4.97 -11.22 -4.27
N ARG A 73 6.11 -10.93 -4.90
CA ARG A 73 7.42 -11.31 -4.36
C ARG A 73 7.72 -10.57 -3.05
N ALA A 74 7.41 -9.28 -2.98
CA ALA A 74 7.59 -8.50 -1.76
C ALA A 74 6.76 -9.05 -0.59
N HIS A 75 5.48 -9.37 -0.82
CA HIS A 75 4.62 -9.94 0.21
C HIS A 75 5.00 -11.37 0.63
N LYS A 76 5.54 -12.18 -0.28
CA LYS A 76 6.11 -13.50 0.07
C LYS A 76 7.33 -13.33 0.97
N LEU A 77 8.29 -12.54 0.53
CA LEU A 77 9.53 -12.32 1.25
C LEU A 77 9.29 -11.66 2.62
N ALA A 78 8.39 -10.67 2.67
CA ALA A 78 7.98 -10.07 3.94
C ALA A 78 7.30 -11.10 4.86
N GLY A 79 6.44 -11.97 4.33
CA GLY A 79 5.80 -13.04 5.10
C GLY A 79 6.79 -14.00 5.75
N GLU A 80 7.90 -14.29 5.07
CA GLU A 80 8.97 -15.12 5.59
C GLU A 80 9.82 -14.42 6.66
N LEU A 81 10.13 -13.14 6.45
CA LEU A 81 11.10 -12.40 7.26
C LEU A 81 10.47 -11.63 8.43
N PHE A 82 9.16 -11.42 8.43
CA PHE A 82 8.41 -10.70 9.46
C PHE A 82 7.28 -11.59 10.02
N PRO A 83 7.58 -12.77 10.60
CA PRO A 83 6.57 -13.76 10.97
C PRO A 83 5.58 -13.23 12.01
N ASP A 84 6.05 -12.39 12.93
CA ASP A 84 5.25 -11.85 14.05
C ASP A 84 4.66 -10.47 13.79
N CYS A 85 4.86 -9.92 12.58
CA CYS A 85 4.34 -8.62 12.21
C CYS A 85 3.02 -8.72 11.44
N HIS A 86 2.19 -7.66 11.53
CA HIS A 86 1.05 -7.48 10.64
C HIS A 86 1.50 -6.81 9.33
N LEU A 87 1.27 -7.50 8.23
CA LEU A 87 1.66 -7.08 6.89
C LEU A 87 0.47 -6.47 6.15
N ILE A 88 0.59 -5.21 5.78
CA ILE A 88 -0.47 -4.39 5.21
C ILE A 88 -0.18 -4.11 3.73
N LEU A 89 -1.19 -4.28 2.90
CA LEU A 89 -1.24 -3.67 1.57
C LEU A 89 -1.91 -2.32 1.70
N ASN A 90 -1.17 -1.22 1.54
CA ASN A 90 -1.66 0.14 1.74
C ASN A 90 -1.91 0.85 0.41
N ASP A 91 -3.09 1.43 0.25
CA ASP A 91 -3.45 2.10 -1.00
C ASP A 91 -4.28 3.36 -0.80
N CYS A 92 -4.13 4.31 -1.74
CA CYS A 92 -4.88 5.57 -1.74
C CYS A 92 -6.24 5.49 -2.46
N ARG A 93 -6.45 4.50 -3.33
CA ARG A 93 -7.63 4.43 -4.21
C ARG A 93 -8.57 3.26 -3.93
N GLY A 94 -8.23 2.38 -3.02
CA GLY A 94 -8.92 1.10 -2.83
C GLY A 94 -10.40 1.23 -2.49
N PHE A 95 -10.82 2.33 -1.89
CA PHE A 95 -12.16 2.48 -1.31
C PHE A 95 -12.92 3.69 -1.83
N TYR A 96 -12.41 4.39 -2.84
CA TYR A 96 -13.12 5.52 -3.45
C TYR A 96 -14.05 5.06 -4.57
N GLY A 97 -15.34 5.37 -4.42
CA GLY A 97 -16.35 5.16 -5.44
C GLY A 97 -17.10 3.82 -5.37
N ARG A 98 -18.01 3.62 -6.31
CA ARG A 98 -18.92 2.45 -6.33
C ARG A 98 -18.21 1.11 -6.58
N THR A 99 -16.93 1.13 -6.94
CA THR A 99 -16.20 -0.07 -7.34
C THR A 99 -15.89 -1.02 -6.19
N TYR A 100 -15.76 -0.52 -4.95
CA TYR A 100 -15.52 -1.38 -3.80
C TYR A 100 -16.73 -2.29 -3.48
N ARG A 101 -17.95 -1.75 -3.61
CA ARG A 101 -19.20 -2.50 -3.38
C ARG A 101 -19.37 -3.72 -4.29
N GLN A 102 -18.67 -3.74 -5.40
CA GLN A 102 -18.78 -4.79 -6.40
C GLN A 102 -17.60 -5.76 -6.40
N ARG A 103 -16.75 -5.73 -5.37
CA ARG A 103 -15.48 -6.48 -5.34
C ARG A 103 -14.62 -6.20 -6.59
N ARG A 104 -14.75 -5.00 -7.15
CA ARG A 104 -14.04 -4.55 -8.36
C ARG A 104 -12.97 -3.52 -8.05
N SER A 105 -12.73 -3.20 -6.78
CA SER A 105 -11.65 -2.28 -6.46
C SER A 105 -10.32 -2.90 -6.91
N ILE A 106 -9.45 -2.09 -7.47
CA ILE A 106 -8.13 -2.54 -7.94
C ILE A 106 -7.35 -3.10 -6.76
N THR A 107 -7.38 -2.44 -5.61
CA THR A 107 -6.71 -2.90 -4.39
C THR A 107 -7.20 -4.29 -3.95
N TYR A 108 -8.51 -4.54 -4.02
CA TYR A 108 -9.06 -5.87 -3.73
C TYR A 108 -8.56 -6.94 -4.71
N GLN A 109 -8.52 -6.63 -6.00
CA GLN A 109 -8.02 -7.58 -7.01
C GLN A 109 -6.51 -7.85 -6.83
N MET A 110 -5.74 -6.83 -6.49
CA MET A 110 -4.32 -6.97 -6.19
C MET A 110 -4.09 -7.81 -4.93
N ALA A 111 -4.85 -7.54 -3.87
CA ALA A 111 -4.78 -8.36 -2.66
C ALA A 111 -5.07 -9.82 -2.96
N LYS A 112 -6.13 -10.10 -3.73
CA LYS A 112 -6.43 -11.49 -4.17
C LYS A 112 -5.29 -12.10 -4.98
N LYS A 113 -4.73 -11.38 -5.95
CA LYS A 113 -3.59 -11.85 -6.74
C LYS A 113 -2.43 -12.25 -5.84
N ILE A 114 -2.05 -11.37 -4.92
CA ILE A 114 -0.96 -11.60 -3.97
C ILE A 114 -1.23 -12.85 -3.11
N MET A 115 -2.42 -12.93 -2.51
CA MET A 115 -2.79 -14.05 -1.63
C MET A 115 -2.86 -15.39 -2.39
N TYR A 116 -3.48 -15.43 -3.57
CA TYR A 116 -3.52 -16.65 -4.38
C TYR A 116 -2.15 -17.11 -4.84
N ALA A 117 -1.23 -16.18 -5.05
CA ALA A 117 0.16 -16.50 -5.34
C ALA A 117 0.98 -16.93 -4.11
N GLY A 118 0.39 -16.93 -2.92
CA GLY A 118 1.03 -17.33 -1.66
C GLY A 118 1.73 -16.19 -0.90
N GLY A 119 1.47 -14.93 -1.25
CA GLY A 119 1.89 -13.77 -0.47
C GLY A 119 1.00 -13.57 0.76
N ARG A 120 1.58 -13.11 1.86
CA ARG A 120 0.86 -12.84 3.09
C ARG A 120 0.35 -11.40 3.12
N ILE A 121 -0.94 -11.24 3.41
CA ILE A 121 -1.59 -9.95 3.70
C ILE A 121 -2.46 -10.16 4.94
N ASP A 122 -2.20 -9.38 5.99
CA ASP A 122 -2.96 -9.44 7.24
C ASP A 122 -3.99 -8.30 7.32
N GLY A 123 -3.88 -7.29 6.45
CA GLY A 123 -4.83 -6.19 6.38
C GLY A 123 -4.67 -5.30 5.16
N LEU A 124 -5.71 -4.53 4.89
CA LEU A 124 -5.71 -3.47 3.88
C LEU A 124 -5.61 -2.12 4.57
N GLY A 125 -4.65 -1.30 4.14
CA GLY A 125 -4.48 0.06 4.60
C GLY A 125 -5.22 1.05 3.70
N ILE A 126 -5.88 2.02 4.31
CA ILE A 126 -6.59 3.09 3.62
C ILE A 126 -5.93 4.40 3.99
N GLN A 127 -5.48 5.14 2.99
CA GLN A 127 -4.83 6.43 3.21
C GLN A 127 -5.86 7.55 3.34
N ASN A 128 -6.90 7.52 3.71
CA ASN A 128 -7.97 8.50 3.94
C ASN A 128 -7.51 9.99 3.87
N HIS A 129 -6.85 10.36 2.78
CA HIS A 129 -6.38 11.71 2.56
C HIS A 129 -7.52 12.60 2.08
N PHE A 130 -7.77 13.66 2.81
CA PHE A 130 -8.66 14.73 2.41
C PHE A 130 -7.81 15.94 2.01
N PHE A 131 -7.76 16.23 0.71
CA PHE A 131 -7.07 17.41 0.20
C PHE A 131 -8.11 18.52 -0.03
N PHE A 132 -7.99 19.59 0.75
CA PHE A 132 -8.82 20.77 0.59
C PHE A 132 -8.01 21.86 -0.11
N LYS A 133 -8.63 22.56 -1.04
CA LYS A 133 -8.13 23.86 -1.44
C LYS A 133 -8.44 24.86 -0.33
N GLU A 134 -7.52 25.81 -0.09
CA GLU A 134 -7.71 26.83 0.93
C GLU A 134 -9.01 27.62 0.72
N GLU A 135 -9.35 27.93 -0.52
CA GLU A 135 -10.62 28.55 -0.94
C GLU A 135 -11.85 27.73 -0.52
N ASP A 136 -11.77 26.44 -0.57
CA ASP A 136 -12.87 25.54 -0.22
C ASP A 136 -13.12 25.49 1.29
N VAL A 137 -12.07 25.65 2.08
CA VAL A 137 -12.14 25.72 3.54
C VAL A 137 -12.72 27.05 3.99
N LEU A 138 -12.35 28.17 3.32
CA LEU A 138 -12.77 29.52 3.66
C LEU A 138 -14.22 29.81 3.26
N ASN A 139 -14.74 29.16 2.24
CA ASN A 139 -16.10 29.40 1.73
C ASN A 139 -17.20 28.68 2.50
N ASP A 140 -16.87 27.99 3.60
CA ASP A 140 -17.83 27.22 4.44
C ASP A 140 -18.85 26.42 3.59
N ASP A 141 -18.42 25.96 2.45
CA ASP A 141 -19.32 25.22 1.58
C ASP A 141 -19.42 23.80 2.15
N ARG A 142 -20.28 23.65 3.16
CA ARG A 142 -20.63 22.38 3.83
C ARG A 142 -20.99 21.27 2.85
N LYS A 143 -21.17 21.59 1.58
CA LYS A 143 -21.29 20.61 0.49
C LYS A 143 -20.01 19.82 0.25
N MET A 144 -18.86 20.34 0.64
CA MET A 144 -17.59 19.61 0.57
C MET A 144 -17.47 18.50 1.61
N PHE A 145 -18.11 18.71 2.77
CA PHE A 145 -18.23 17.67 3.79
C PHE A 145 -19.43 16.72 3.57
N LYS A 146 -20.00 16.69 2.38
CA LYS A 146 -20.64 15.44 2.02
C LYS A 146 -19.51 14.47 1.77
N PRO A 147 -19.13 13.63 2.77
CA PRO A 147 -18.31 12.48 2.46
C PRO A 147 -19.06 11.83 1.31
N THR A 148 -18.40 11.54 0.24
CA THR A 148 -18.91 10.60 -0.74
C THR A 148 -19.13 9.35 0.08
N HIS A 149 -20.34 9.16 0.57
CA HIS A 149 -20.74 8.33 1.68
C HIS A 149 -19.98 7.01 1.66
N ILE A 150 -18.91 6.95 2.43
CA ILE A 150 -18.42 5.69 2.93
C ILE A 150 -19.36 5.42 4.10
N ASP A 151 -20.36 4.60 3.89
CA ASP A 151 -21.14 4.06 4.98
C ASP A 151 -20.20 3.15 5.76
N ASP A 152 -19.86 3.54 7.00
CA ASP A 152 -18.96 2.77 7.87
C ASP A 152 -19.42 1.32 8.00
N LYS A 153 -20.73 1.08 7.94
CA LYS A 153 -21.31 -0.28 7.95
C LYS A 153 -20.99 -1.06 6.67
N GLU A 154 -20.92 -0.40 5.54
CA GLU A 154 -20.56 -1.04 4.27
C GLU A 154 -19.06 -1.31 4.16
N MET A 155 -18.20 -0.48 4.78
CA MET A 155 -16.76 -0.74 4.88
C MET A 155 -16.45 -1.99 5.71
N LEU A 156 -17.24 -2.24 6.78
CA LEU A 156 -17.03 -3.40 7.64
C LEU A 156 -17.56 -4.71 7.05
N GLN A 157 -18.29 -4.66 5.92
CA GLN A 157 -18.87 -5.82 5.24
C GLN A 157 -18.12 -6.18 3.94
N ALA A 158 -17.13 -5.41 3.54
CA ALA A 158 -16.31 -5.65 2.35
C ALA A 158 -15.07 -6.45 2.68
#